data_0067fc0d8597a9fda3df4a3cfc3d5c5c
#
_entry.id   0067fc0d8597a9fda3df4a3cfc3d5c5c
#
_cell.length_a   1.000
_cell.length_b   1.000
_cell.length_c   1.000
_cell.angle_alpha   90.00
_cell.angle_beta   90.00
_cell.angle_gamma   90.00
#
_symmetry.space_group_name_H-M   'P 1'
#
loop_
_entity.id
_entity.type
_entity.pdbx_description
1 polymer ?
#
loop_
_entity_poly.entity_id
_entity_poly.type
_entity_poly.pdbx_seq_one_letter_code
_entity_poly.pdbx_strand_id
1 'polypeptide(L)'
;IFLIFMIVPIIAPTIGQFVLLFAGWRTIFDLMAFMALMAAIWVYYRLPETLRPENVIPIEPHALAKAWTKVITNRNAAGYMLGAGIVQGALFGYLNSSPQLFDEVFNAADFFTIGFAIVALGIAASNFTNSRIVERFGARRVSQTALISFIILGSLQVAAAEFAPTSLPLFLALLTANMAMVGFIGSNFSSIAMTPFGDVAGAASSFQSFVKTLLAAGIGAAIGQQFDGSVLPVAAGFQVCGLAALALVLWCEKGVLFTRPGTTPKIPTNPRGQ
;
A
#
# COMPACT_ATOMS: atom_id res chain seq x y z
N ILE A 1 16.85 7.83 4.58
CA ILE A 1 15.92 6.69 4.47
C ILE A 1 15.00 6.86 3.26
N PHE A 2 14.32 8.02 3.03
CA PHE A 2 13.43 8.24 1.88
C PHE A 2 14.08 8.06 0.52
N LEU A 3 15.33 8.53 0.33
CA LEU A 3 16.09 8.35 -0.92
C LEU A 3 16.25 6.88 -1.30
N ILE A 4 16.47 6.00 -0.33
CA ILE A 4 16.62 4.56 -0.56
C ILE A 4 15.30 3.97 -1.08
N PHE A 5 14.16 4.33 -0.48
CA PHE A 5 12.84 3.88 -0.95
C PHE A 5 12.47 4.40 -2.36
N MET A 6 13.06 5.52 -2.79
CA MET A 6 12.91 6.01 -4.16
C MET A 6 13.79 5.26 -5.16
N ILE A 7 15.05 5.02 -4.78
CA ILE A 7 16.07 4.48 -5.68
C ILE A 7 15.89 2.98 -5.90
N VAL A 8 15.57 2.22 -4.85
CA VAL A 8 15.47 0.74 -4.93
C VAL A 8 14.46 0.26 -5.98
N PRO A 9 13.21 0.73 -6.04
CA PRO A 9 12.26 0.28 -7.07
C PRO A 9 12.67 0.64 -8.50
N ILE A 10 13.48 1.69 -8.69
CA ILE A 10 13.98 2.09 -10.01
C ILE A 10 15.11 1.17 -10.46
N ILE A 11 16.03 0.86 -9.53
CA ILE A 11 17.23 0.08 -9.84
C ILE A 11 16.94 -1.41 -9.88
N ALA A 12 15.98 -1.91 -9.08
CA ALA A 12 15.70 -3.34 -8.97
C ALA A 12 15.35 -4.02 -10.32
N PRO A 13 14.46 -3.47 -11.17
CA PRO A 13 14.19 -4.06 -12.48
C PRO A 13 15.43 -4.08 -13.39
N THR A 14 16.23 -3.01 -13.34
CA THR A 14 17.46 -2.92 -14.14
C THR A 14 18.49 -3.97 -13.70
N ILE A 15 18.66 -4.17 -12.39
CA ILE A 15 19.53 -5.25 -11.85
C ILE A 15 19.00 -6.61 -12.29
N GLY A 16 17.68 -6.82 -12.18
CA GLY A 16 17.04 -8.07 -12.60
C GLY A 16 17.29 -8.37 -14.08
N GLN A 17 17.07 -7.39 -14.97
CA GLN A 17 17.37 -7.52 -16.40
C GLN A 17 18.85 -7.81 -16.65
N PHE A 18 19.75 -7.09 -15.97
CA PHE A 18 21.19 -7.32 -16.12
C PHE A 18 21.59 -8.74 -15.72
N VAL A 19 21.08 -9.27 -14.63
CA VAL A 19 21.32 -10.65 -14.20
C VAL A 19 20.82 -11.64 -15.25
N LEU A 20 19.65 -11.40 -15.86
CA LEU A 20 19.06 -12.27 -16.88
C LEU A 20 19.85 -12.30 -18.19
N LEU A 21 20.70 -11.29 -18.47
CA LEU A 21 21.59 -11.31 -19.65
C LEU A 21 22.69 -12.37 -19.54
N PHE A 22 23.12 -12.71 -18.31
CA PHE A 22 24.29 -13.58 -18.07
C PHE A 22 23.91 -14.89 -17.38
N ALA A 23 22.72 -14.96 -16.76
CA ALA A 23 22.32 -16.08 -15.93
C ALA A 23 20.80 -16.29 -15.99
N GLY A 24 20.35 -17.47 -15.49
CA GLY A 24 18.92 -17.77 -15.43
C GLY A 24 18.21 -17.03 -14.28
N TRP A 25 16.88 -17.02 -14.33
CA TRP A 25 16.06 -16.34 -13.32
C TRP A 25 16.30 -16.82 -11.87
N ARG A 26 16.77 -18.06 -11.69
CA ARG A 26 17.11 -18.62 -10.36
C ARG A 26 18.25 -17.85 -9.69
N THR A 27 19.21 -17.35 -10.46
CA THR A 27 20.33 -16.56 -9.95
C THR A 27 19.89 -15.27 -9.27
N ILE A 28 18.71 -14.74 -9.63
CA ILE A 28 18.14 -13.58 -8.92
C ILE A 28 17.84 -13.95 -7.46
N PHE A 29 17.28 -15.12 -7.23
CA PHE A 29 17.01 -15.61 -5.86
C PHE A 29 18.30 -15.91 -5.08
N ASP A 30 19.32 -16.46 -5.75
CA ASP A 30 20.63 -16.68 -5.13
C ASP A 30 21.28 -15.35 -4.71
N LEU A 31 21.17 -14.32 -5.56
CA LEU A 31 21.63 -12.97 -5.24
C LEU A 31 20.87 -12.38 -4.05
N MET A 32 19.54 -12.53 -4.02
CA MET A 32 18.72 -12.07 -2.89
C MET A 32 19.09 -12.81 -1.60
N ALA A 33 19.30 -14.13 -1.66
CA ALA A 33 19.73 -14.93 -0.50
C ALA A 33 21.11 -14.48 0.00
N PHE A 34 22.05 -14.22 -0.91
CA PHE A 34 23.38 -13.70 -0.56
C PHE A 34 23.30 -12.33 0.11
N MET A 35 22.50 -11.40 -0.44
CA MET A 35 22.30 -10.08 0.17
C MET A 35 21.66 -10.18 1.56
N ALA A 36 20.67 -11.07 1.72
CA ALA A 36 20.02 -11.32 3.02
C ALA A 36 21.02 -11.87 4.04
N LEU A 37 21.88 -12.81 3.64
CA LEU A 37 22.93 -13.37 4.50
C LEU A 37 23.93 -12.27 4.91
N MET A 38 24.38 -11.44 3.99
CA MET A 38 25.27 -10.31 4.29
C MET A 38 24.63 -9.33 5.27
N ALA A 39 23.36 -8.99 5.06
CA ALA A 39 22.61 -8.13 5.96
C ALA A 39 22.47 -8.77 7.36
N ALA A 40 22.17 -10.07 7.44
CA ALA A 40 22.06 -10.79 8.71
C ALA A 40 23.39 -10.78 9.48
N ILE A 41 24.50 -11.04 8.81
CA ILE A 41 25.85 -10.99 9.39
C ILE A 41 26.14 -9.58 9.92
N TRP A 42 25.84 -8.55 9.12
CA TRP A 42 26.07 -7.16 9.53
C TRP A 42 25.21 -6.77 10.74
N VAL A 43 23.93 -7.11 10.74
CA VAL A 43 23.01 -6.89 11.88
C VAL A 43 23.53 -7.57 13.12
N TYR A 44 23.96 -8.85 13.02
CA TYR A 44 24.47 -9.62 14.14
C TYR A 44 25.67 -8.96 14.82
N TYR A 45 26.61 -8.40 14.05
CA TYR A 45 27.81 -7.78 14.60
C TYR A 45 27.66 -6.29 14.97
N ARG A 46 26.71 -5.58 14.38
CA ARG A 46 26.64 -4.12 14.50
C ARG A 46 25.38 -3.58 15.16
N LEU A 47 24.30 -4.34 15.20
CA LEU A 47 23.06 -3.84 15.78
C LEU A 47 23.03 -4.16 17.28
N PRO A 48 23.12 -3.15 18.17
CA PRO A 48 22.98 -3.37 19.61
C PRO A 48 21.53 -3.71 19.95
N GLU A 49 21.33 -4.54 20.96
CA GLU A 49 20.01 -4.80 21.53
C GLU A 49 19.47 -3.52 22.18
N THR A 50 18.36 -3.02 21.66
CA THR A 50 17.74 -1.78 22.15
C THR A 50 16.48 -2.04 22.97
N LEU A 51 15.98 -3.28 23.01
CA LEU A 51 14.80 -3.66 23.76
C LEU A 51 15.15 -3.73 25.26
N ARG A 52 14.49 -2.90 26.06
CA ARG A 52 14.65 -2.95 27.51
C ARG A 52 14.03 -4.23 28.06
N PRO A 53 14.67 -4.90 29.06
CA PRO A 53 14.16 -6.16 29.61
C PRO A 53 12.71 -6.07 30.12
N GLU A 54 12.30 -4.93 30.63
CA GLU A 54 10.95 -4.65 31.12
C GLU A 54 9.87 -4.61 30.00
N ASN A 55 10.29 -4.45 28.75
CA ASN A 55 9.40 -4.38 27.58
C ASN A 55 9.41 -5.69 26.78
N VAL A 56 10.08 -6.71 27.24
CA VAL A 56 10.10 -8.03 26.60
C VAL A 56 8.74 -8.68 26.79
N ILE A 57 8.00 -8.81 25.70
CA ILE A 57 6.74 -9.56 25.69
C ILE A 57 7.08 -11.04 25.38
N PRO A 58 6.66 -11.99 26.22
CA PRO A 58 6.84 -13.39 25.91
C PRO A 58 6.22 -13.75 24.56
N ILE A 59 6.96 -14.50 23.72
CA ILE A 59 6.44 -15.00 22.44
C ILE A 59 5.56 -16.22 22.73
N GLU A 60 4.47 -15.98 23.47
CA GLU A 60 3.47 -17.00 23.76
C GLU A 60 2.30 -16.86 22.76
N PRO A 61 1.81 -17.97 22.18
CA PRO A 61 0.70 -17.93 21.25
C PRO A 61 -0.54 -17.21 21.81
N HIS A 62 -0.80 -17.37 23.12
CA HIS A 62 -1.91 -16.74 23.80
C HIS A 62 -1.76 -15.20 23.89
N ALA A 63 -0.56 -14.69 24.19
CA ALA A 63 -0.28 -13.25 24.26
C ALA A 63 -0.41 -12.59 22.88
N LEU A 64 0.09 -13.25 21.83
CA LEU A 64 -0.05 -12.81 20.46
C LEU A 64 -1.51 -12.82 20.01
N ALA A 65 -2.25 -13.90 20.27
CA ALA A 65 -3.67 -14.00 19.94
C ALA A 65 -4.48 -12.88 20.62
N LYS A 66 -4.18 -12.55 21.87
CA LYS A 66 -4.85 -11.46 22.61
C LYS A 66 -4.54 -10.11 21.97
N ALA A 67 -3.30 -9.84 21.57
CA ALA A 67 -2.93 -8.62 20.88
C ALA A 67 -3.62 -8.51 19.52
N TRP A 68 -3.68 -9.59 18.74
CA TRP A 68 -4.37 -9.63 17.45
C TRP A 68 -5.88 -9.44 17.57
N THR A 69 -6.50 -10.07 18.58
CA THR A 69 -7.92 -9.87 18.91
C THR A 69 -8.21 -8.41 19.23
N LYS A 70 -7.32 -7.75 19.99
CA LYS A 70 -7.43 -6.31 20.29
C LYS A 70 -7.45 -5.45 19.01
N VAL A 71 -6.64 -5.81 18.00
CA VAL A 71 -6.59 -5.11 16.70
C VAL A 71 -7.87 -5.34 15.89
N ILE A 72 -8.32 -6.60 15.76
CA ILE A 72 -9.50 -6.96 14.95
C ILE A 72 -10.78 -6.37 15.54
N THR A 73 -10.91 -6.38 16.86
CA THR A 73 -12.10 -5.87 17.55
C THR A 73 -12.18 -4.35 17.58
N ASN A 74 -11.06 -3.67 17.34
CA ASN A 74 -11.07 -2.23 17.19
C ASN A 74 -11.55 -1.83 15.79
N ARG A 75 -12.78 -1.32 15.72
CA ARG A 75 -13.46 -0.98 14.46
C ARG A 75 -12.65 -0.07 13.55
N ASN A 76 -12.03 0.97 14.11
CA ASN A 76 -11.25 1.92 13.32
C ASN A 76 -9.96 1.28 12.81
N ALA A 77 -9.24 0.56 13.67
CA ALA A 77 -8.01 -0.12 13.28
C ALA A 77 -8.27 -1.18 12.20
N ALA A 78 -9.30 -2.02 12.39
CA ALA A 78 -9.68 -3.04 11.41
C ALA A 78 -10.07 -2.42 10.06
N GLY A 79 -10.90 -1.37 10.04
CA GLY A 79 -11.31 -0.71 8.80
C GLY A 79 -10.15 -0.12 8.02
N TYR A 80 -9.27 0.60 8.68
CA TYR A 80 -8.11 1.21 8.03
C TYR A 80 -7.04 0.17 7.63
N MET A 81 -6.84 -0.88 8.44
CA MET A 81 -5.94 -1.99 8.11
C MET A 81 -6.40 -2.74 6.86
N LEU A 82 -7.66 -3.14 6.82
CA LEU A 82 -8.25 -3.84 5.67
C LEU A 82 -8.26 -2.95 4.43
N GLY A 83 -8.66 -1.68 4.57
CA GLY A 83 -8.62 -0.70 3.49
C GLY A 83 -7.21 -0.52 2.91
N ALA A 84 -6.18 -0.45 3.76
CA ALA A 84 -4.78 -0.41 3.32
C ALA A 84 -4.38 -1.66 2.52
N GLY A 85 -4.80 -2.84 2.97
CA GLY A 85 -4.54 -4.11 2.28
C GLY A 85 -5.22 -4.18 0.91
N ILE A 86 -6.46 -3.73 0.81
CA ILE A 86 -7.22 -3.71 -0.45
C ILE A 86 -6.58 -2.75 -1.46
N VAL A 87 -6.24 -1.53 -1.05
CA VAL A 87 -5.59 -0.56 -1.93
C VAL A 87 -4.19 -1.05 -2.36
N GLN A 88 -3.46 -1.71 -1.46
CA GLN A 88 -2.20 -2.35 -1.82
C GLN A 88 -2.39 -3.52 -2.78
N GLY A 89 -3.54 -4.20 -2.73
CA GLY A 89 -3.94 -5.23 -3.70
C GLY A 89 -4.04 -4.70 -5.12
N ALA A 90 -4.52 -3.47 -5.30
CA ALA A 90 -4.52 -2.81 -6.61
C ALA A 90 -3.09 -2.63 -7.15
N LEU A 91 -2.13 -2.18 -6.31
CA LEU A 91 -0.72 -2.10 -6.69
C LEU A 91 -0.17 -3.47 -7.11
N PHE A 92 -0.47 -4.53 -6.35
CA PHE A 92 -0.03 -5.89 -6.68
C PHE A 92 -0.69 -6.40 -7.97
N GLY A 93 -1.95 -6.01 -8.23
CA GLY A 93 -2.63 -6.29 -9.52
C GLY A 93 -1.88 -5.67 -10.69
N TYR A 94 -1.49 -4.40 -10.58
CA TYR A 94 -0.63 -3.75 -11.58
C TYR A 94 0.72 -4.49 -11.72
N LEU A 95 1.41 -4.80 -10.63
CA LEU A 95 2.71 -5.46 -10.68
C LEU A 95 2.64 -6.82 -11.37
N ASN A 96 1.59 -7.60 -11.10
CA ASN A 96 1.39 -8.91 -11.72
C ASN A 96 1.06 -8.83 -13.21
N SER A 97 0.36 -7.78 -13.65
CA SER A 97 -0.08 -7.62 -15.05
C SER A 97 0.87 -6.74 -15.88
N SER A 98 1.77 -5.99 -15.23
CA SER A 98 2.56 -4.96 -15.91
C SER A 98 3.41 -5.48 -17.07
N PRO A 99 4.12 -6.63 -17.02
CA PRO A 99 4.88 -7.12 -18.15
C PRO A 99 3.99 -7.39 -19.36
N GLN A 100 2.84 -8.04 -19.14
CA GLN A 100 1.87 -8.37 -20.20
C GLN A 100 1.22 -7.11 -20.80
N LEU A 101 0.91 -6.12 -19.98
CA LEU A 101 0.36 -4.83 -20.44
C LEU A 101 1.34 -4.12 -21.38
N PHE A 102 2.61 -4.03 -21.02
CA PHE A 102 3.61 -3.36 -21.86
C PHE A 102 3.93 -4.15 -23.12
N ASP A 103 3.97 -5.48 -23.07
CA ASP A 103 4.30 -6.33 -24.21
C ASP A 103 3.08 -6.53 -25.13
N GLU A 104 1.99 -7.11 -24.61
CA GLU A 104 0.87 -7.58 -25.42
C GLU A 104 -0.13 -6.46 -25.79
N VAL A 105 -0.38 -5.49 -24.89
CA VAL A 105 -1.37 -4.42 -25.15
C VAL A 105 -0.74 -3.24 -25.87
N PHE A 106 0.42 -2.78 -25.38
CA PHE A 106 1.06 -1.57 -25.92
C PHE A 106 2.15 -1.86 -26.93
N ASN A 107 2.56 -3.12 -27.11
CA ASN A 107 3.68 -3.52 -27.96
C ASN A 107 4.95 -2.69 -27.70
N ALA A 108 5.23 -2.47 -26.41
CA ALA A 108 6.26 -1.57 -25.88
C ALA A 108 7.10 -2.24 -24.77
N ALA A 109 7.48 -3.52 -24.96
CA ALA A 109 8.27 -4.30 -24.01
C ALA A 109 9.58 -3.59 -23.60
N ASP A 110 10.26 -2.96 -24.56
CA ASP A 110 11.50 -2.21 -24.32
C ASP A 110 11.28 -0.98 -23.40
N PHE A 111 10.08 -0.45 -23.37
CA PHE A 111 9.72 0.70 -22.54
C PHE A 111 9.29 0.31 -21.11
N PHE A 112 9.13 -0.98 -20.83
CA PHE A 112 8.66 -1.49 -19.53
C PHE A 112 9.45 -0.91 -18.35
N THR A 113 10.79 -0.97 -18.41
CA THR A 113 11.67 -0.50 -17.32
C THR A 113 11.49 1.01 -17.06
N ILE A 114 11.36 1.80 -18.12
CA ILE A 114 11.16 3.26 -18.01
C ILE A 114 9.76 3.55 -17.46
N GLY A 115 8.74 2.90 -17.98
CA GLY A 115 7.36 3.03 -17.51
C GLY A 115 7.22 2.66 -16.02
N PHE A 116 7.86 1.55 -15.62
CA PHE A 116 7.90 1.13 -14.22
C PHE A 116 8.59 2.16 -13.32
N ALA A 117 9.72 2.73 -13.79
CA ALA A 117 10.43 3.78 -13.06
C ALA A 117 9.59 5.06 -12.90
N ILE A 118 8.84 5.47 -13.92
CA ILE A 118 7.94 6.63 -13.86
C ILE A 118 6.88 6.42 -12.78
N VAL A 119 6.24 5.25 -12.74
CA VAL A 119 5.24 4.91 -11.72
C VAL A 119 5.86 4.89 -10.32
N ALA A 120 7.05 4.29 -10.17
CA ALA A 120 7.77 4.23 -8.90
C ALA A 120 8.15 5.64 -8.40
N LEU A 121 8.58 6.53 -9.30
CA LEU A 121 8.84 7.94 -8.98
C LEU A 121 7.56 8.66 -8.52
N GLY A 122 6.42 8.39 -9.13
CA GLY A 122 5.12 8.92 -8.71
C GLY A 122 4.78 8.53 -7.27
N ILE A 123 4.94 7.25 -6.93
CA ILE A 123 4.74 6.75 -5.55
C ILE A 123 5.73 7.41 -4.57
N ALA A 124 6.99 7.53 -4.96
CA ALA A 124 8.02 8.13 -4.13
C ALA A 124 7.76 9.63 -3.88
N ALA A 125 7.39 10.37 -4.92
CA ALA A 125 7.02 11.77 -4.83
C ALA A 125 5.79 11.99 -3.93
N SER A 126 4.80 11.08 -4.01
CA SER A 126 3.62 11.13 -3.14
C SER A 126 3.98 10.90 -1.67
N ASN A 127 4.83 9.92 -1.36
CA ASN A 127 5.30 9.67 0.00
C ASN A 127 6.08 10.87 0.57
N PHE A 128 6.95 11.48 -0.25
CA PHE A 128 7.67 12.70 0.14
C PHE A 128 6.71 13.85 0.40
N THR A 129 5.76 14.10 -0.49
CA THR A 129 4.76 15.14 -0.33
C THR A 129 3.89 14.88 0.90
N ASN A 130 3.47 13.61 1.11
CA ASN A 130 2.70 13.20 2.27
C ASN A 130 3.38 13.57 3.59
N SER A 131 4.70 13.35 3.70
CA SER A 131 5.45 13.67 4.91
C SER A 131 5.40 15.16 5.29
N ARG A 132 5.18 16.05 4.31
CA ARG A 132 5.08 17.50 4.50
C ARG A 132 3.66 17.97 4.81
N ILE A 133 2.67 17.37 4.14
CA ILE A 133 1.29 17.86 4.26
C ILE A 133 0.52 17.19 5.41
N VAL A 134 0.91 15.99 5.83
CA VAL A 134 0.19 15.24 6.87
C VAL A 134 0.21 15.96 8.22
N GLU A 135 1.29 16.62 8.55
CA GLU A 135 1.41 17.42 9.80
C GLU A 135 0.40 18.58 9.84
N ARG A 136 0.15 19.20 8.67
CA ARG A 136 -0.76 20.35 8.55
C ARG A 136 -2.23 19.95 8.48
N PHE A 137 -2.55 18.93 7.69
CA PHE A 137 -3.94 18.56 7.37
C PHE A 137 -4.46 17.36 8.16
N GLY A 138 -3.56 16.55 8.73
CA GLY A 138 -3.87 15.32 9.46
C GLY A 138 -4.05 14.11 8.56
N ALA A 139 -3.65 12.93 9.05
CA ALA A 139 -3.62 11.68 8.31
C ALA A 139 -4.99 11.28 7.73
N ARG A 140 -6.08 11.48 8.47
CA ARG A 140 -7.44 11.15 8.01
C ARG A 140 -7.86 11.96 6.80
N ARG A 141 -7.67 13.27 6.84
CA ARG A 141 -8.05 14.15 5.72
C ARG A 141 -7.24 13.85 4.47
N VAL A 142 -5.92 13.74 4.63
CA VAL A 142 -5.02 13.46 3.51
C VAL A 142 -5.38 12.12 2.85
N SER A 143 -5.51 11.05 3.64
CA SER A 143 -5.78 9.73 3.09
C SER A 143 -7.20 9.57 2.51
N GLN A 144 -8.20 10.21 3.10
CA GLN A 144 -9.57 10.15 2.59
C GLN A 144 -9.72 10.97 1.30
N THR A 145 -9.05 12.13 1.18
CA THR A 145 -8.96 12.88 -0.07
C THR A 145 -8.25 12.05 -1.13
N ALA A 146 -7.11 11.42 -0.79
CA ALA A 146 -6.38 10.57 -1.71
C ALA A 146 -7.22 9.36 -2.16
N LEU A 147 -8.03 8.77 -1.27
CA LEU A 147 -8.92 7.66 -1.61
C LEU A 147 -10.01 8.07 -2.61
N ILE A 148 -10.61 9.23 -2.42
CA ILE A 148 -11.59 9.78 -3.38
C ILE A 148 -10.92 10.04 -4.72
N SER A 149 -9.72 10.64 -4.71
CA SER A 149 -8.94 10.87 -5.93
C SER A 149 -8.56 9.55 -6.61
N PHE A 150 -8.20 8.50 -5.86
CA PHE A 150 -7.93 7.16 -6.37
C PHE A 150 -9.12 6.58 -7.12
N ILE A 151 -10.34 6.74 -6.58
CA ILE A 151 -11.59 6.27 -7.22
C ILE A 151 -11.86 7.07 -8.51
N ILE A 152 -11.71 8.39 -8.48
CA ILE A 152 -11.91 9.25 -9.66
C ILE A 152 -10.91 8.86 -10.76
N LEU A 153 -9.63 8.72 -10.42
CA LEU A 153 -8.60 8.28 -11.36
C LEU A 153 -8.86 6.86 -11.89
N GLY A 154 -9.33 5.95 -11.03
CA GLY A 154 -9.76 4.62 -11.44
C GLY A 154 -10.91 4.66 -12.46
N SER A 155 -11.92 5.51 -12.23
CA SER A 155 -13.02 5.73 -13.20
C SER A 155 -12.50 6.29 -14.53
N LEU A 156 -11.56 7.22 -14.49
CA LEU A 156 -10.92 7.76 -15.69
C LEU A 156 -10.09 6.70 -16.42
N GLN A 157 -9.42 5.79 -15.70
CA GLN A 157 -8.69 4.67 -16.31
C GLN A 157 -9.63 3.67 -16.98
N VAL A 158 -10.77 3.34 -16.35
CA VAL A 158 -11.80 2.50 -16.99
C VAL A 158 -12.31 3.17 -18.27
N ALA A 159 -12.64 4.45 -18.21
CA ALA A 159 -13.06 5.20 -19.41
C ALA A 159 -11.95 5.24 -20.48
N ALA A 160 -10.69 5.46 -20.09
CA ALA A 160 -9.57 5.46 -21.03
C ALA A 160 -9.35 4.08 -21.67
N ALA A 161 -9.59 2.99 -20.93
CA ALA A 161 -9.51 1.64 -21.47
C ALA A 161 -10.56 1.37 -22.58
N GLU A 162 -11.72 2.01 -22.50
CA GLU A 162 -12.78 1.90 -23.52
C GLU A 162 -12.54 2.81 -24.72
N PHE A 163 -12.17 4.08 -24.49
CA PHE A 163 -12.10 5.09 -25.56
C PHE A 163 -10.72 5.22 -26.20
N ALA A 164 -9.65 4.83 -25.54
CA ALA A 164 -8.28 4.94 -26.02
C ALA A 164 -7.41 3.76 -25.54
N PRO A 165 -7.79 2.49 -25.82
CA PRO A 165 -7.20 1.29 -25.24
C PRO A 165 -5.70 1.12 -25.51
N THR A 166 -5.19 1.66 -26.61
CA THR A 166 -3.79 1.52 -27.03
C THR A 166 -2.91 2.73 -26.73
N SER A 167 -3.45 3.75 -26.02
CA SER A 167 -2.71 4.97 -25.71
C SER A 167 -1.80 4.76 -24.48
N LEU A 168 -0.57 4.30 -24.70
CA LEU A 168 0.43 4.16 -23.63
C LEU A 168 0.68 5.45 -22.82
N PRO A 169 0.81 6.65 -23.43
CA PRO A 169 1.02 7.88 -22.66
C PRO A 169 -0.14 8.21 -21.71
N LEU A 170 -1.39 8.04 -22.17
CA LEU A 170 -2.58 8.27 -21.35
C LEU A 170 -2.67 7.25 -20.21
N PHE A 171 -2.47 5.96 -20.52
CA PHE A 171 -2.43 4.90 -19.54
C PHE A 171 -1.38 5.18 -18.46
N LEU A 172 -0.15 5.50 -18.86
CA LEU A 172 0.96 5.72 -17.94
C LEU A 172 0.74 6.96 -17.07
N ALA A 173 0.18 8.03 -17.61
CA ALA A 173 -0.14 9.24 -16.86
C ALA A 173 -1.21 8.97 -15.78
N LEU A 174 -2.31 8.32 -16.15
CA LEU A 174 -3.39 7.97 -15.22
C LEU A 174 -2.93 6.94 -14.19
N LEU A 175 -2.16 5.93 -14.61
CA LEU A 175 -1.57 4.93 -13.73
C LEU A 175 -0.65 5.57 -12.70
N THR A 176 0.27 6.44 -13.13
CA THR A 176 1.22 7.12 -12.23
C THR A 176 0.48 7.99 -11.22
N ALA A 177 -0.54 8.74 -11.66
CA ALA A 177 -1.37 9.53 -10.76
C ALA A 177 -2.12 8.65 -9.75
N ASN A 178 -2.67 7.52 -10.21
CA ASN A 178 -3.40 6.58 -9.35
C ASN A 178 -2.46 5.91 -8.33
N MET A 179 -1.28 5.45 -8.76
CA MET A 179 -0.27 4.85 -7.89
C MET A 179 0.30 5.86 -6.89
N ALA A 180 0.40 7.14 -7.24
CA ALA A 180 0.72 8.21 -6.29
C ALA A 180 -0.32 8.28 -5.15
N MET A 181 -1.60 8.07 -5.43
CA MET A 181 -2.63 8.02 -4.38
C MET A 181 -2.44 6.83 -3.43
N VAL A 182 -1.97 5.67 -3.94
CA VAL A 182 -1.62 4.52 -3.09
C VAL A 182 -0.56 4.88 -2.05
N GLY A 183 0.44 5.69 -2.40
CA GLY A 183 1.45 6.19 -1.47
C GLY A 183 0.85 7.02 -0.32
N PHE A 184 -0.05 7.94 -0.62
CA PHE A 184 -0.77 8.72 0.40
C PHE A 184 -1.68 7.85 1.27
N ILE A 185 -2.43 6.93 0.67
CA ILE A 185 -3.38 6.07 1.39
C ILE A 185 -2.63 5.11 2.31
N GLY A 186 -1.65 4.37 1.78
CA GLY A 186 -0.99 3.27 2.48
C GLY A 186 -0.30 3.69 3.76
N SER A 187 0.48 4.78 3.72
CA SER A 187 1.19 5.32 4.88
C SER A 187 0.26 5.84 5.95
N ASN A 188 -0.76 6.62 5.55
CA ASN A 188 -1.70 7.22 6.49
C ASN A 188 -2.67 6.20 7.09
N PHE A 189 -3.21 5.28 6.29
CA PHE A 189 -4.08 4.21 6.80
C PHE A 189 -3.35 3.33 7.81
N SER A 190 -2.10 2.96 7.52
CA SER A 190 -1.26 2.19 8.44
C SER A 190 -1.02 2.94 9.75
N SER A 191 -0.76 4.25 9.69
CA SER A 191 -0.57 5.09 10.88
C SER A 191 -1.84 5.21 11.71
N ILE A 192 -3.00 5.46 11.08
CA ILE A 192 -4.29 5.56 11.78
C ILE A 192 -4.64 4.23 12.46
N ALA A 193 -4.45 3.11 11.76
CA ALA A 193 -4.71 1.78 12.29
C ALA A 193 -3.86 1.45 13.52
N MET A 194 -2.64 1.98 13.61
CA MET A 194 -1.70 1.73 14.71
C MET A 194 -1.89 2.65 15.92
N THR A 195 -2.60 3.77 15.78
CA THR A 195 -2.74 4.80 16.83
C THR A 195 -3.18 4.23 18.20
N PRO A 196 -4.12 3.24 18.29
CA PRO A 196 -4.59 2.74 19.58
C PRO A 196 -3.67 1.72 20.28
N PHE A 197 -2.56 1.30 19.67
CA PHE A 197 -1.79 0.10 20.08
C PHE A 197 -0.37 0.39 20.52
N GLY A 198 -0.11 1.54 21.13
CA GLY A 198 1.23 1.90 21.60
C GLY A 198 1.83 0.90 22.60
N ASP A 199 0.99 0.28 23.45
CA ASP A 199 1.35 -0.74 24.44
C ASP A 199 1.74 -2.12 23.84
N VAL A 200 1.23 -2.43 22.65
CA VAL A 200 1.46 -3.70 21.93
C VAL A 200 1.91 -3.46 20.49
N ALA A 201 2.62 -2.35 20.23
CA ALA A 201 2.92 -1.86 18.90
C ALA A 201 3.61 -2.90 18.00
N GLY A 202 4.55 -3.69 18.54
CA GLY A 202 5.26 -4.73 17.79
C GLY A 202 4.31 -5.83 17.28
N ALA A 203 3.49 -6.40 18.17
CA ALA A 203 2.53 -7.44 17.79
C ALA A 203 1.42 -6.92 16.88
N ALA A 204 0.94 -5.68 17.12
CA ALA A 204 -0.07 -5.05 16.28
C ALA A 204 0.45 -4.74 14.87
N SER A 205 1.68 -4.24 14.74
CA SER A 205 2.29 -3.93 13.43
C SER A 205 2.59 -5.20 12.63
N SER A 206 3.04 -6.28 13.28
CA SER A 206 3.26 -7.57 12.63
C SER A 206 1.96 -8.13 12.06
N PHE A 207 0.89 -8.09 12.87
CA PHE A 207 -0.43 -8.55 12.45
C PHE A 207 -0.99 -7.70 11.31
N GLN A 208 -0.88 -6.38 11.41
CA GLN A 208 -1.30 -5.46 10.34
C GLN A 208 -0.55 -5.75 9.03
N SER A 209 0.78 -5.96 9.10
CA SER A 209 1.59 -6.25 7.92
C SER A 209 1.21 -7.60 7.31
N PHE A 210 0.96 -8.62 8.13
CA PHE A 210 0.50 -9.93 7.68
C PHE A 210 -0.84 -9.83 6.92
N VAL A 211 -1.86 -9.23 7.54
CA VAL A 211 -3.19 -9.08 6.92
C VAL A 211 -3.11 -8.27 5.64
N LYS A 212 -2.38 -7.16 5.66
CA LYS A 212 -2.20 -6.29 4.51
C LYS A 212 -1.53 -7.01 3.34
N THR A 213 -0.46 -7.78 3.61
CA THR A 213 0.25 -8.53 2.58
C THR A 213 -0.59 -9.67 2.02
N LEU A 214 -1.31 -10.39 2.88
CA LEU A 214 -2.21 -11.48 2.48
C LEU A 214 -3.32 -10.98 1.55
N LEU A 215 -3.98 -9.88 1.92
CA LEU A 215 -4.99 -9.23 1.07
C LEU A 215 -4.39 -8.73 -0.24
N ALA A 216 -3.24 -8.07 -0.18
CA ALA A 216 -2.58 -7.56 -1.37
C ALA A 216 -2.19 -8.68 -2.33
N ALA A 217 -1.64 -9.78 -1.83
CA ALA A 217 -1.28 -10.93 -2.66
C ALA A 217 -2.52 -11.59 -3.28
N GLY A 218 -3.57 -11.84 -2.49
CA GLY A 218 -4.81 -12.46 -2.99
C GLY A 218 -5.54 -11.60 -4.02
N ILE A 219 -5.72 -10.31 -3.74
CA ILE A 219 -6.38 -9.38 -4.67
C ILE A 219 -5.51 -9.17 -5.91
N GLY A 220 -4.19 -9.00 -5.73
CA GLY A 220 -3.26 -8.85 -6.84
C GLY A 220 -3.23 -10.06 -7.76
N ALA A 221 -3.26 -11.27 -7.21
CA ALA A 221 -3.37 -12.51 -7.99
C ALA A 221 -4.71 -12.59 -8.74
N ALA A 222 -5.81 -12.24 -8.06
CA ALA A 222 -7.14 -12.25 -8.68
C ALA A 222 -7.24 -11.27 -9.86
N ILE A 223 -6.67 -10.06 -9.73
CA ILE A 223 -6.62 -9.09 -10.83
C ILE A 223 -5.73 -9.61 -11.97
N GLY A 224 -4.53 -10.11 -11.64
CA GLY A 224 -3.60 -10.63 -12.65
C GLY A 224 -4.15 -11.82 -13.45
N GLN A 225 -4.90 -12.72 -12.79
CA GLN A 225 -5.53 -13.86 -13.45
C GLN A 225 -6.69 -13.48 -14.39
N GLN A 226 -7.24 -12.27 -14.26
CA GLN A 226 -8.29 -11.77 -15.14
C GLN A 226 -7.74 -11.05 -16.39
N PHE A 227 -6.42 -11.05 -16.59
CA PHE A 227 -5.83 -10.44 -17.78
C PHE A 227 -6.37 -11.12 -19.05
N ASP A 228 -6.93 -10.33 -19.93
CA ASP A 228 -7.62 -10.74 -21.16
C ASP A 228 -7.01 -10.14 -22.44
N GLY A 229 -5.78 -9.60 -22.34
CA GLY A 229 -5.15 -8.87 -23.43
C GLY A 229 -5.56 -7.40 -23.49
N SER A 230 -6.20 -6.87 -22.46
CA SER A 230 -6.61 -5.45 -22.37
C SER A 230 -6.19 -4.78 -21.05
N VAL A 231 -6.34 -3.47 -20.99
CA VAL A 231 -6.10 -2.66 -19.77
C VAL A 231 -7.26 -2.78 -18.80
N LEU A 232 -8.45 -3.16 -19.27
CA LEU A 232 -9.71 -3.08 -18.53
C LEU A 232 -9.71 -3.85 -17.21
N PRO A 233 -9.20 -5.10 -17.09
CA PRO A 233 -9.20 -5.82 -15.83
C PRO A 233 -8.41 -5.12 -14.72
N VAL A 234 -7.28 -4.50 -15.06
CA VAL A 234 -6.46 -3.75 -14.10
C VAL A 234 -7.15 -2.45 -13.69
N ALA A 235 -7.72 -1.73 -14.64
CA ALA A 235 -8.46 -0.49 -14.37
C ALA A 235 -9.71 -0.75 -13.52
N ALA A 236 -10.47 -1.79 -13.84
CA ALA A 236 -11.63 -2.24 -13.05
C ALA A 236 -11.22 -2.70 -11.65
N GLY A 237 -10.09 -3.41 -11.55
CA GLY A 237 -9.50 -3.81 -10.27
C GLY A 237 -9.22 -2.61 -9.36
N PHE A 238 -8.64 -1.53 -9.89
CA PHE A 238 -8.42 -0.29 -9.13
C PHE A 238 -9.73 0.32 -8.67
N GLN A 239 -10.71 0.40 -9.55
CA GLN A 239 -12.02 0.94 -9.22
C GLN A 239 -12.70 0.16 -8.10
N VAL A 240 -12.73 -1.17 -8.20
CA VAL A 240 -13.33 -2.05 -7.19
C VAL A 240 -12.58 -1.93 -5.86
N CYS A 241 -11.25 -1.94 -5.87
CA CYS A 241 -10.44 -1.76 -4.66
C CYS A 241 -10.69 -0.40 -3.99
N GLY A 242 -10.79 0.67 -4.78
CA GLY A 242 -11.09 2.01 -4.26
C GLY A 242 -12.46 2.08 -3.58
N LEU A 243 -13.49 1.56 -4.24
CA LEU A 243 -14.85 1.54 -3.70
C LEU A 243 -14.96 0.66 -2.45
N ALA A 244 -14.32 -0.52 -2.44
CA ALA A 244 -14.29 -1.39 -1.28
C ALA A 244 -13.57 -0.74 -0.10
N ALA A 245 -12.43 -0.08 -0.34
CA ALA A 245 -11.72 0.67 0.70
C ALA A 245 -12.56 1.84 1.22
N LEU A 246 -13.28 2.57 0.35
CA LEU A 246 -14.18 3.64 0.77
C LEU A 246 -15.33 3.11 1.64
N ALA A 247 -15.93 1.99 1.26
CA ALA A 247 -16.99 1.35 2.07
C ALA A 247 -16.48 0.99 3.48
N LEU A 248 -15.25 0.47 3.60
CA LEU A 248 -14.64 0.18 4.89
C LEU A 248 -14.34 1.45 5.71
N VAL A 249 -13.87 2.51 5.06
CA VAL A 249 -13.63 3.80 5.74
C VAL A 249 -14.94 4.41 6.23
N LEU A 250 -15.99 4.41 5.40
CA LEU A 250 -17.33 4.86 5.82
C LEU A 250 -17.88 4.01 6.95
N TRP A 251 -17.70 2.71 6.89
CA TRP A 251 -18.10 1.82 7.97
C TRP A 251 -17.37 2.14 9.28
N CYS A 252 -16.05 2.26 9.27
CA CYS A 252 -15.27 2.50 10.48
C CYS A 252 -15.45 3.91 11.05
N GLU A 253 -15.64 4.93 10.23
CA GLU A 253 -15.86 6.33 10.62
C GLU A 253 -17.36 6.66 10.82
N LYS A 254 -18.26 5.66 10.81
CA LYS A 254 -19.73 5.83 11.01
C LYS A 254 -20.36 6.82 10.01
N GLY A 255 -19.88 6.82 8.78
CA GLY A 255 -20.38 7.69 7.71
C GLY A 255 -19.84 9.13 7.74
N VAL A 256 -18.99 9.50 8.69
CA VAL A 256 -18.46 10.87 8.80
C VAL A 256 -17.02 10.90 8.31
N LEU A 257 -16.79 11.57 7.18
CA LEU A 257 -15.44 11.76 6.62
C LEU A 257 -14.81 13.08 7.10
N PHE A 258 -13.50 13.19 6.97
CA PHE A 258 -12.69 14.41 7.21
C PHE A 258 -12.69 14.92 8.67
N THR A 259 -12.95 14.05 9.64
CA THR A 259 -12.93 14.41 11.07
C THR A 259 -11.51 14.78 11.52
N ARG A 260 -11.39 15.82 12.37
CA ARG A 260 -10.14 16.14 13.05
C ARG A 260 -9.99 15.27 14.32
N PRO A 261 -8.81 14.72 14.63
CA PRO A 261 -8.54 14.15 15.95
C PRO A 261 -8.77 15.22 17.01
N GLY A 262 -9.66 14.98 17.98
CA GLY A 262 -9.95 15.91 19.06
C GLY A 262 -11.27 16.68 18.99
N THR A 263 -12.01 16.63 17.89
CA THR A 263 -13.38 17.12 17.84
C THR A 263 -14.37 15.95 18.05
N THR A 264 -14.43 15.42 19.26
CA THR A 264 -15.62 14.69 19.69
C THR A 264 -16.78 15.68 19.65
N PRO A 265 -17.91 15.38 18.97
CA PRO A 265 -19.11 16.19 19.13
C PRO A 265 -19.45 16.19 20.62
N LYS A 266 -19.47 17.35 21.26
CA LYS A 266 -20.04 17.48 22.60
C LYS A 266 -21.48 16.98 22.48
N ILE A 267 -21.77 15.82 23.04
CA ILE A 267 -23.14 15.38 23.24
C ILE A 267 -23.77 16.51 24.07
N PRO A 268 -24.85 17.15 23.61
CA PRO A 268 -25.52 18.15 24.40
C PRO A 268 -25.97 17.47 25.70
N THR A 269 -25.35 17.84 26.81
CA THR A 269 -25.83 17.44 28.13
C THR A 269 -27.22 18.03 28.26
N ASN A 270 -28.21 17.19 28.31
CA ASN A 270 -29.62 17.57 28.54
C ASN A 270 -29.69 18.33 29.89
N PRO A 271 -30.09 19.59 29.92
CA PRO A 271 -30.18 20.35 31.19
C PRO A 271 -31.53 20.11 31.86
N ARG A 272 -32.01 18.91 31.90
CA ARG A 272 -33.23 18.53 32.68
C ARG A 272 -32.90 17.36 33.61
N GLY A 273 -32.42 17.73 34.78
CA GLY A 273 -32.19 16.81 35.88
C GLY A 273 -32.03 17.63 37.17
N GLN A 274 -33.04 18.39 37.53
CA GLN A 274 -33.31 18.77 38.93
C GLN A 274 -34.66 18.18 39.30
#